data_15db17dd283b3c4f879c4e408eeceef4
#
_entry.id   15db17dd283b3c4f879c4e408eeceef4
#
_cell.length_a   1.000
_cell.length_b   1.000
_cell.length_c   1.000
_cell.angle_alpha   90.00
_cell.angle_beta   90.00
_cell.angle_gamma   90.00
#
_symmetry.space_group_name_H-M   'P 1'
#
loop_
_entity.id
_entity.type
_entity.pdbx_description
1 polymer ?
#
loop_
_entity_poly.entity_id
_entity_poly.type
_entity_poly.pdbx_seq_one_letter_code
_entity_poly.pdbx_strand_id
1 'polypeptide(L)'
;YGQDTYDFSLRETQTCEIIEDVAHMKSEIGILFLNDFNEAVLNKILKSRDLKFHLLFVATPHVFISRNHPFAGRSILTNEQLAPYPYLSFEQGEHNSFYFSEEILSTAPHKKTIHVSDRATLFNLLIGLNGYTICSGVLNSNLNGDNIVSVKLETDEWMRVGFICGNKVHLSSMARGYIAELKKLIAQNGFTLLS
;
A
#
# COMPACT_ATOMS: atom_id res chain seq x y z
N TYR A 1 0.00 18.21 -17.60
CA TYR A 1 0.42 19.21 -16.62
C TYR A 1 1.01 20.48 -17.24
N GLY A 2 0.71 20.77 -18.51
CA GLY A 2 1.05 22.05 -19.16
C GLY A 2 2.53 22.26 -19.50
N GLN A 3 3.35 21.24 -19.42
CA GLN A 3 4.72 21.25 -19.92
C GLN A 3 4.80 20.30 -21.12
N ASP A 4 5.40 20.78 -22.21
CA ASP A 4 5.57 19.99 -23.43
C ASP A 4 6.59 18.84 -23.26
N THR A 5 7.42 18.91 -22.20
CA THR A 5 8.43 17.91 -21.88
C THR A 5 8.50 17.69 -20.37
N TYR A 6 8.57 16.42 -19.96
CA TYR A 6 8.83 16.01 -18.56
C TYR A 6 9.61 14.71 -18.53
N ASP A 7 10.38 14.53 -17.48
CA ASP A 7 11.07 13.29 -17.14
C ASP A 7 10.90 13.04 -15.65
N PHE A 8 10.31 11.91 -15.31
CA PHE A 8 10.15 11.47 -13.93
C PHE A 8 10.17 9.95 -13.84
N SER A 9 10.63 9.43 -12.70
CA SER A 9 10.66 8.00 -12.42
C SER A 9 9.63 7.67 -11.33
N LEU A 10 8.84 6.62 -11.55
CA LEU A 10 8.01 5.99 -10.54
C LEU A 10 8.62 4.62 -10.22
N ARG A 11 8.95 4.39 -8.96
CA ARG A 11 9.52 3.13 -8.48
C ARG A 11 8.52 2.46 -7.55
N GLU A 12 8.24 1.18 -7.80
CA GLU A 12 7.55 0.30 -6.88
C GLU A 12 8.62 -0.59 -6.23
N THR A 13 8.85 -0.43 -4.92
CA THR A 13 9.94 -1.08 -4.22
C THR A 13 9.61 -1.25 -2.72
N GLN A 14 10.45 -1.96 -2.00
CA GLN A 14 10.27 -2.30 -0.59
C GLN A 14 10.26 -1.06 0.32
N THR A 15 9.50 -1.13 1.41
CA THR A 15 9.33 0.02 2.34
C THR A 15 10.67 0.57 2.86
N CYS A 16 11.64 -0.29 3.16
CA CYS A 16 12.96 0.16 3.59
C CYS A 16 13.68 0.94 2.48
N GLU A 17 13.64 0.46 1.23
CA GLU A 17 14.23 1.15 0.09
C GLU A 17 13.52 2.48 -0.22
N ILE A 18 12.19 2.55 -0.07
CA ILE A 18 11.45 3.81 -0.19
C ILE A 18 12.01 4.85 0.78
N ILE A 19 12.22 4.47 2.04
CA ILE A 19 12.77 5.38 3.06
C ILE A 19 14.20 5.82 2.70
N GLU A 20 15.06 4.89 2.29
CA GLU A 20 16.44 5.19 1.90
C GLU A 20 16.51 6.05 0.63
N ASP A 21 15.65 5.80 -0.36
CA ASP A 21 15.61 6.59 -1.60
C ASP A 21 15.19 8.05 -1.31
N VAL A 22 14.23 8.27 -0.42
CA VAL A 22 13.84 9.64 -0.03
C VAL A 22 14.93 10.28 0.84
N ALA A 23 15.55 9.55 1.77
CA ALA A 23 16.62 10.06 2.60
C ALA A 23 17.86 10.50 1.80
N HIS A 24 18.17 9.78 0.71
CA HIS A 24 19.29 10.09 -0.18
C HIS A 24 18.89 10.95 -1.38
N MET A 25 17.67 11.52 -1.38
CA MET A 25 17.17 12.37 -2.47
C MET A 25 17.15 11.70 -3.86
N LYS A 26 17.12 10.38 -3.93
CA LYS A 26 16.85 9.63 -5.17
C LYS A 26 15.39 9.71 -5.57
N SER A 27 14.50 9.86 -4.57
CA SER A 27 13.07 10.15 -4.74
C SER A 27 12.71 11.38 -3.92
N GLU A 28 11.85 12.25 -4.43
CA GLU A 28 11.36 13.42 -3.68
C GLU A 28 10.35 13.03 -2.61
N ILE A 29 9.51 12.03 -2.92
CA ILE A 29 8.48 11.51 -2.04
C ILE A 29 8.48 9.99 -2.07
N GLY A 30 8.01 9.37 -0.98
CA GLY A 30 7.73 7.95 -0.89
C GLY A 30 6.36 7.74 -0.28
N ILE A 31 5.60 6.78 -0.79
CA ILE A 31 4.28 6.43 -0.26
C ILE A 31 4.43 5.21 0.64
N LEU A 32 3.90 5.29 1.85
CA LEU A 32 3.84 4.19 2.80
C LEU A 32 2.65 4.33 3.75
N PHE A 33 2.42 3.35 4.60
CA PHE A 33 1.40 3.45 5.64
C PHE A 33 1.99 3.26 7.04
N LEU A 34 1.29 3.81 8.03
CA LEU A 34 1.51 3.57 9.45
C LEU A 34 0.27 2.92 10.05
N ASN A 35 0.48 2.05 11.03
CA ASN A 35 -0.55 1.49 11.90
C ASN A 35 -0.01 1.39 13.33
N ASP A 36 -0.80 0.92 14.27
CA ASP A 36 -0.38 0.84 15.68
C ASP A 36 0.82 -0.09 15.92
N PHE A 37 1.00 -1.09 15.05
CA PHE A 37 2.13 -2.02 15.14
C PHE A 37 3.46 -1.39 14.67
N ASN A 38 3.47 -0.68 13.52
CA ASN A 38 4.72 -0.22 12.90
C ASN A 38 5.08 1.23 13.20
N GLU A 39 4.12 2.05 13.64
CA GLU A 39 4.27 3.51 13.76
C GLU A 39 5.46 3.94 14.61
N ALA A 40 5.63 3.34 15.79
CA ALA A 40 6.71 3.72 16.71
C ALA A 40 8.09 3.47 16.09
N VAL A 41 8.25 2.35 15.38
CA VAL A 41 9.51 1.97 14.73
C VAL A 41 9.77 2.83 13.51
N LEU A 42 8.78 2.95 12.61
CA LEU A 42 8.93 3.75 11.39
C LEU A 42 9.15 5.23 11.71
N ASN A 43 8.42 5.83 12.65
CA ASN A 43 8.65 7.21 13.05
C ASN A 43 10.06 7.46 13.61
N LYS A 44 10.62 6.49 14.36
CA LYS A 44 12.01 6.58 14.83
C LYS A 44 12.99 6.56 13.66
N ILE A 45 12.78 5.70 12.68
CA ILE A 45 13.61 5.61 11.47
C ILE A 45 13.49 6.90 10.66
N LEU A 46 12.27 7.36 10.37
CA LEU A 46 12.03 8.60 9.62
C LEU A 46 12.71 9.81 10.29
N LYS A 47 12.56 9.95 11.61
CA LYS A 47 13.22 11.00 12.37
C LYS A 47 14.74 10.93 12.28
N SER A 48 15.34 9.73 12.34
CA SER A 48 16.79 9.55 12.23
C SER A 48 17.35 9.89 10.85
N ARG A 49 16.50 9.90 9.82
CA ARG A 49 16.81 10.24 8.43
C ARG A 49 16.39 11.67 8.04
N ASP A 50 15.95 12.51 9.01
CA ASP A 50 15.39 13.85 8.78
C ASP A 50 14.22 13.86 7.78
N LEU A 51 13.37 12.83 7.85
CA LEU A 51 12.17 12.66 7.04
C LEU A 51 10.91 12.95 7.86
N LYS A 52 9.86 13.39 7.18
CA LYS A 52 8.55 13.68 7.75
C LYS A 52 7.46 12.89 7.02
N PHE A 53 6.57 12.28 7.80
CA PHE A 53 5.36 11.64 7.28
C PHE A 53 4.21 12.65 7.20
N HIS A 54 3.49 12.63 6.09
CA HIS A 54 2.31 13.44 5.82
C HIS A 54 1.13 12.52 5.54
N LEU A 55 0.15 12.52 6.45
CA LEU A 55 -1.05 11.71 6.32
C LEU A 55 -1.89 12.19 5.12
N LEU A 56 -2.37 11.25 4.31
CA LEU A 56 -3.32 11.51 3.21
C LEU A 56 -4.74 11.06 3.58
N PHE A 57 -4.89 9.84 4.05
CA PHE A 57 -6.18 9.28 4.46
C PHE A 57 -6.00 8.10 5.42
N VAL A 58 -7.09 7.73 6.08
CA VAL A 58 -7.17 6.52 6.89
C VAL A 58 -8.07 5.52 6.16
N ALA A 59 -7.59 4.30 6.00
CA ALA A 59 -8.29 3.20 5.39
C ALA A 59 -8.57 2.08 6.41
N THR A 60 -9.73 1.46 6.31
CA THR A 60 -9.99 0.15 6.92
C THR A 60 -9.44 -0.93 6.00
N PRO A 61 -8.86 -2.01 6.53
CA PRO A 61 -8.35 -3.10 5.72
C PRO A 61 -9.40 -3.74 4.82
N HIS A 62 -8.99 -4.04 3.60
CA HIS A 62 -9.76 -4.76 2.61
C HIS A 62 -8.96 -5.93 2.07
N VAL A 63 -9.67 -6.91 1.58
CA VAL A 63 -9.12 -8.10 0.95
C VAL A 63 -9.28 -7.96 -0.57
N PHE A 64 -8.19 -8.05 -1.31
CA PHE A 64 -8.24 -8.21 -2.76
C PHE A 64 -8.29 -9.69 -3.10
N ILE A 65 -9.30 -10.08 -3.87
CA ILE A 65 -9.52 -11.43 -4.37
C ILE A 65 -9.95 -11.39 -5.83
N SER A 66 -9.83 -12.52 -6.51
CA SER A 66 -10.39 -12.69 -7.85
C SER A 66 -11.90 -12.47 -7.85
N ARG A 67 -12.44 -11.87 -8.91
CA ARG A 67 -13.90 -11.81 -9.16
C ARG A 67 -14.56 -13.20 -9.13
N ASN A 68 -13.83 -14.24 -9.51
CA ASN A 68 -14.31 -15.62 -9.52
C ASN A 68 -14.10 -16.34 -8.18
N HIS A 69 -13.55 -15.66 -7.18
CA HIS A 69 -13.36 -16.24 -5.85
C HIS A 69 -14.73 -16.53 -5.20
N PRO A 70 -14.88 -17.64 -4.44
CA PRO A 70 -16.16 -17.98 -3.78
C PRO A 70 -16.73 -16.87 -2.90
N PHE A 71 -15.92 -15.95 -2.44
CA PHE A 71 -16.32 -14.83 -1.57
C PHE A 71 -16.42 -13.47 -2.30
N ALA A 72 -16.28 -13.41 -3.62
CA ALA A 72 -16.29 -12.15 -4.35
C ALA A 72 -17.60 -11.34 -4.21
N GLY A 73 -18.72 -12.01 -3.93
CA GLY A 73 -20.03 -11.37 -3.67
C GLY A 73 -20.31 -11.00 -2.21
N ARG A 74 -19.33 -11.19 -1.31
CA ARG A 74 -19.51 -10.81 0.11
C ARG A 74 -19.22 -9.34 0.31
N SER A 75 -19.91 -8.73 1.28
CA SER A 75 -19.66 -7.35 1.71
C SER A 75 -18.54 -7.24 2.74
N ILE A 76 -18.31 -8.31 3.52
CA ILE A 76 -17.31 -8.39 4.59
C ILE A 76 -16.78 -9.82 4.68
N LEU A 77 -15.51 -9.97 5.04
CA LEU A 77 -14.82 -11.25 5.26
C LEU A 77 -14.11 -11.24 6.60
N THR A 78 -13.95 -12.43 7.19
CA THR A 78 -13.13 -12.65 8.40
C THR A 78 -11.83 -13.39 8.02
N ASN A 79 -10.82 -13.32 8.89
CA ASN A 79 -9.57 -14.05 8.72
C ASN A 79 -9.77 -15.57 8.70
N GLU A 80 -10.73 -16.08 9.48
CA GLU A 80 -11.05 -17.51 9.53
C GLU A 80 -11.58 -18.03 8.19
N GLN A 81 -12.41 -17.22 7.51
CA GLN A 81 -12.92 -17.56 6.19
C GLN A 81 -11.79 -17.60 5.13
N LEU A 82 -10.78 -16.77 5.29
CA LEU A 82 -9.63 -16.70 4.38
C LEU A 82 -8.58 -17.79 4.63
N ALA A 83 -8.54 -18.39 5.82
CA ALA A 83 -7.52 -19.35 6.22
C ALA A 83 -7.30 -20.54 5.27
N PRO A 84 -8.29 -21.07 4.50
CA PRO A 84 -8.07 -22.13 3.51
C PRO A 84 -7.32 -21.68 2.25
N TYR A 85 -7.31 -20.37 1.95
CA TYR A 85 -6.78 -19.80 0.72
C TYR A 85 -5.34 -19.33 0.86
N PRO A 86 -4.54 -19.26 -0.23
CA PRO A 86 -3.19 -18.73 -0.17
C PRO A 86 -3.19 -17.23 0.13
N TYR A 87 -2.43 -16.84 1.14
CA TYR A 87 -2.11 -15.45 1.42
C TYR A 87 -0.92 -15.00 0.55
N LEU A 88 -1.07 -13.88 -0.12
CA LEU A 88 -0.06 -13.30 -1.00
C LEU A 88 0.42 -11.98 -0.40
N SER A 89 1.72 -11.84 -0.23
CA SER A 89 2.36 -10.64 0.31
C SER A 89 3.61 -10.28 -0.47
N PHE A 90 4.04 -9.02 -0.37
CA PHE A 90 5.30 -8.60 -0.95
C PHE A 90 6.48 -9.02 -0.06
N GLU A 91 7.56 -9.48 -0.70
CA GLU A 91 8.81 -9.76 0.01
C GLU A 91 9.49 -8.45 0.43
N GLN A 92 10.17 -8.47 1.58
CA GLN A 92 10.89 -7.31 2.11
C GLN A 92 12.41 -7.49 2.02
N GLY A 93 12.91 -8.43 1.21
CA GLY A 93 14.32 -8.66 0.94
C GLY A 93 15.13 -8.93 2.20
N GLU A 94 16.33 -8.32 2.29
CA GLU A 94 17.23 -8.48 3.44
C GLU A 94 16.67 -7.85 4.73
N HIS A 95 15.76 -6.87 4.60
CA HIS A 95 15.09 -6.20 5.72
C HIS A 95 13.74 -6.86 6.03
N ASN A 96 13.69 -8.20 6.02
CA ASN A 96 12.48 -8.98 6.27
C ASN A 96 11.98 -8.84 7.72
N SER A 97 11.52 -7.65 8.05
CA SER A 97 10.89 -7.32 9.32
C SER A 97 9.44 -6.98 9.09
N PHE A 98 8.55 -7.52 9.90
CA PHE A 98 7.12 -7.21 9.85
C PHE A 98 6.78 -5.70 9.96
N TYR A 99 7.69 -4.89 10.50
CA TYR A 99 7.52 -3.43 10.55
C TYR A 99 7.58 -2.77 9.17
N PHE A 100 8.21 -3.41 8.19
CA PHE A 100 8.31 -2.92 6.80
C PHE A 100 7.28 -3.56 5.88
N SER A 101 6.47 -4.49 6.37
CA SER A 101 5.45 -5.15 5.54
C SER A 101 4.51 -4.14 4.89
N GLU A 102 4.18 -4.39 3.64
CA GLU A 102 3.23 -3.58 2.87
C GLU A 102 1.78 -3.96 3.15
N GLU A 103 1.57 -5.12 3.78
CA GLU A 103 0.26 -5.61 4.20
C GLU A 103 0.07 -5.42 5.69
N ILE A 104 -1.13 -5.03 6.06
CA ILE A 104 -1.56 -5.03 7.46
C ILE A 104 -1.82 -6.47 7.93
N LEU A 105 -1.75 -6.70 9.22
CA LEU A 105 -1.89 -8.05 9.82
C LEU A 105 -0.81 -9.04 9.37
N SER A 106 0.34 -8.56 8.92
CA SER A 106 1.46 -9.39 8.44
C SER A 106 2.02 -10.35 9.50
N THR A 107 1.76 -10.10 10.79
CA THR A 107 2.13 -10.99 11.91
C THR A 107 1.11 -12.09 12.17
N ALA A 108 -0.06 -12.04 11.54
CA ALA A 108 -1.06 -13.08 11.70
C ALA A 108 -0.58 -14.42 11.09
N PRO A 109 -0.86 -15.55 11.72
CA PRO A 109 -0.44 -16.83 11.17
C PRO A 109 -1.27 -17.20 9.94
N HIS A 110 -0.60 -17.44 8.81
CA HIS A 110 -1.19 -17.94 7.58
C HIS A 110 -0.72 -19.35 7.29
N LYS A 111 -1.65 -20.27 6.98
CA LYS A 111 -1.30 -21.67 6.67
C LYS A 111 -0.59 -21.83 5.33
N LYS A 112 -0.87 -20.93 4.38
CA LYS A 112 -0.31 -20.93 3.02
C LYS A 112 0.09 -19.50 2.71
N THR A 113 1.36 -19.23 2.55
CA THR A 113 1.90 -17.90 2.22
C THR A 113 2.75 -17.99 0.96
N ILE A 114 2.59 -17.04 0.08
CA ILE A 114 3.42 -16.87 -1.11
C ILE A 114 3.93 -15.42 -1.09
N HIS A 115 5.25 -15.27 -1.12
CA HIS A 115 5.88 -13.96 -1.24
C HIS A 115 6.18 -13.67 -2.71
N VAL A 116 5.90 -12.45 -3.13
CA VAL A 116 6.10 -11.97 -4.50
C VAL A 116 6.88 -10.65 -4.49
N SER A 117 7.54 -10.34 -5.60
CA SER A 117 8.35 -9.13 -5.74
C SER A 117 7.66 -8.03 -6.55
N ASP A 118 6.53 -8.32 -7.21
CA ASP A 118 5.83 -7.36 -8.05
C ASP A 118 4.31 -7.57 -8.07
N ARG A 119 3.59 -6.50 -8.36
CA ARG A 119 2.12 -6.47 -8.39
C ARG A 119 1.50 -7.31 -9.49
N ALA A 120 2.13 -7.41 -10.65
CA ALA A 120 1.57 -8.18 -11.77
C ALA A 120 1.55 -9.68 -11.42
N THR A 121 2.63 -10.18 -10.85
CA THR A 121 2.71 -11.54 -10.32
C THR A 121 1.69 -11.76 -9.22
N LEU A 122 1.57 -10.82 -8.27
CA LEU A 122 0.57 -10.90 -7.19
C LEU A 122 -0.85 -11.06 -7.76
N PHE A 123 -1.26 -10.22 -8.70
CA PHE A 123 -2.60 -10.28 -9.29
C PHE A 123 -2.84 -11.54 -10.10
N ASN A 124 -1.83 -12.02 -10.84
CA ASN A 124 -1.93 -13.30 -11.56
C ASN A 124 -2.14 -14.47 -10.60
N LEU A 125 -1.46 -14.49 -9.46
CA LEU A 125 -1.63 -15.53 -8.45
C LEU A 125 -2.94 -15.40 -7.68
N LEU A 126 -3.43 -14.18 -7.41
CA LEU A 126 -4.78 -13.97 -6.86
C LEU A 126 -5.83 -14.66 -7.73
N ILE A 127 -5.72 -14.50 -9.05
CA ILE A 127 -6.66 -15.12 -10.02
C ILE A 127 -6.41 -16.61 -10.13
N GLY A 128 -5.16 -17.02 -10.36
CA GLY A 128 -4.81 -18.40 -10.70
C GLY A 128 -4.95 -19.39 -9.54
N LEU A 129 -4.77 -18.93 -8.30
CA LEU A 129 -4.78 -19.79 -7.11
C LEU A 129 -5.97 -19.54 -6.18
N ASN A 130 -6.90 -18.64 -6.53
CA ASN A 130 -7.91 -18.12 -5.61
C ASN A 130 -7.28 -17.61 -4.31
N GLY A 131 -6.13 -16.94 -4.44
CA GLY A 131 -5.43 -16.35 -3.29
C GLY A 131 -6.03 -15.01 -2.87
N TYR A 132 -5.48 -14.43 -1.81
CA TYR A 132 -5.87 -13.12 -1.33
C TYR A 132 -4.66 -12.31 -0.83
N THR A 133 -4.80 -10.99 -0.84
CA THR A 133 -3.90 -10.06 -0.14
C THR A 133 -4.72 -9.05 0.64
N ILE A 134 -4.13 -8.43 1.67
CA ILE A 134 -4.80 -7.44 2.52
C ILE A 134 -4.20 -6.06 2.24
N CYS A 135 -5.05 -5.07 1.96
CA CYS A 135 -4.63 -3.75 1.51
C CYS A 135 -5.60 -2.63 1.96
N SER A 136 -5.35 -1.40 1.52
CA SER A 136 -6.16 -0.22 1.85
C SER A 136 -7.57 -0.21 1.22
N GLY A 137 -7.85 -1.09 0.27
CA GLY A 137 -9.10 -1.09 -0.48
C GLY A 137 -9.18 -0.11 -1.65
N VAL A 138 -8.16 0.71 -1.87
CA VAL A 138 -8.10 1.60 -3.05
C VAL A 138 -7.82 0.76 -4.28
N LEU A 139 -8.81 0.59 -5.13
CA LEU A 139 -8.72 -0.18 -6.37
C LEU A 139 -9.32 0.63 -7.53
N ASN A 140 -8.52 0.91 -8.53
CA ASN A 140 -9.01 1.56 -9.75
C ASN A 140 -9.33 0.50 -10.80
N SER A 141 -10.63 0.25 -11.03
CA SER A 141 -11.11 -0.73 -12.02
C SER A 141 -10.71 -0.38 -13.46
N ASN A 142 -10.59 0.90 -13.80
CA ASN A 142 -10.14 1.32 -15.12
C ASN A 142 -8.69 0.93 -15.42
N LEU A 143 -7.85 0.80 -14.39
CA LEU A 143 -6.43 0.41 -14.54
C LEU A 143 -6.21 -1.09 -14.31
N ASN A 144 -6.96 -1.71 -13.39
CA ASN A 144 -6.74 -3.10 -12.99
C ASN A 144 -7.75 -4.06 -13.63
N GLY A 145 -8.68 -3.55 -14.44
CA GLY A 145 -9.77 -4.34 -14.99
C GLY A 145 -10.74 -4.84 -13.91
N ASP A 146 -11.72 -5.62 -14.34
CA ASP A 146 -12.77 -6.14 -13.46
C ASP A 146 -12.41 -7.50 -12.82
N ASN A 147 -11.20 -7.98 -12.97
CA ASN A 147 -10.82 -9.33 -12.53
C ASN A 147 -10.53 -9.43 -11.03
N ILE A 148 -10.25 -8.31 -10.38
CA ILE A 148 -9.99 -8.21 -8.94
C ILE A 148 -11.12 -7.40 -8.30
N VAL A 149 -11.57 -7.86 -7.15
CA VAL A 149 -12.57 -7.17 -6.33
C VAL A 149 -12.00 -6.90 -4.93
N SER A 150 -12.47 -5.82 -4.33
CA SER A 150 -12.12 -5.39 -2.99
C SER A 150 -13.29 -5.72 -2.06
N VAL A 151 -13.05 -6.49 -0.99
CA VAL A 151 -14.04 -6.85 0.02
C VAL A 151 -13.51 -6.39 1.38
N LYS A 152 -14.36 -5.74 2.19
CA LYS A 152 -13.96 -5.28 3.52
C LYS A 152 -13.52 -6.44 4.42
N LEU A 153 -12.43 -6.27 5.15
CA LEU A 153 -12.00 -7.21 6.19
C LEU A 153 -12.62 -6.81 7.54
N GLU A 154 -13.17 -7.77 8.27
CA GLU A 154 -13.64 -7.57 9.64
C GLU A 154 -12.44 -7.52 10.59
N THR A 155 -12.10 -6.31 11.03
CA THR A 155 -10.97 -6.06 11.94
C THR A 155 -11.11 -4.67 12.55
N ASP A 156 -10.56 -4.47 13.74
CA ASP A 156 -10.41 -3.16 14.39
C ASP A 156 -9.15 -2.42 13.92
N GLU A 157 -8.33 -3.06 13.09
CA GLU A 157 -7.12 -2.45 12.53
C GLU A 157 -7.45 -1.38 11.50
N TRP A 158 -6.50 -0.47 11.30
CA TRP A 158 -6.60 0.62 10.33
C TRP A 158 -5.24 1.01 9.79
N MET A 159 -5.23 1.65 8.63
CA MET A 159 -4.03 2.08 7.92
C MET A 159 -4.05 3.60 7.76
N ARG A 160 -3.06 4.28 8.29
CA ARG A 160 -2.77 5.69 7.99
C ARG A 160 -1.89 5.74 6.75
N VAL A 161 -2.48 5.90 5.59
CA VAL A 161 -1.74 5.99 4.33
C VAL A 161 -1.30 7.42 4.09
N GLY A 162 -0.03 7.60 3.76
CA GLY A 162 0.55 8.92 3.57
C GLY A 162 1.81 8.90 2.72
N PHE A 163 2.46 10.05 2.63
CA PHE A 163 3.75 10.16 1.98
C PHE A 163 4.83 10.68 2.94
N ILE A 164 6.06 10.31 2.65
CA ILE A 164 7.24 10.83 3.31
C ILE A 164 8.00 11.76 2.37
N CYS A 165 8.63 12.77 2.91
CA CYS A 165 9.57 13.65 2.22
C CYS A 165 10.62 14.18 3.20
N GLY A 166 11.69 14.79 2.69
CA GLY A 166 12.69 15.46 3.53
C GLY A 166 12.07 16.60 4.34
N ASN A 167 12.39 16.70 5.61
CA ASN A 167 11.78 17.67 6.54
C ASN A 167 11.98 19.13 6.12
N LYS A 168 13.08 19.44 5.44
CA LYS A 168 13.46 20.78 4.98
C LYS A 168 13.45 20.93 3.44
N VAL A 169 12.92 19.94 2.74
CA VAL A 169 12.93 19.93 1.28
C VAL A 169 11.68 20.61 0.74
N HIS A 170 11.87 21.53 -0.21
CA HIS A 170 10.77 22.09 -0.99
C HIS A 170 10.47 21.16 -2.16
N LEU A 171 9.27 20.58 -2.17
CA LEU A 171 8.83 19.70 -3.24
C LEU A 171 8.76 20.45 -4.59
N SER A 172 9.18 19.80 -5.65
CA SER A 172 9.04 20.31 -7.02
C SER A 172 7.58 20.50 -7.43
N SER A 173 7.35 21.21 -8.51
CA SER A 173 6.00 21.33 -9.09
C SER A 173 5.43 19.98 -9.51
N MET A 174 6.29 19.06 -9.97
CA MET A 174 5.92 17.71 -10.37
C MET A 174 5.45 16.88 -9.16
N ALA A 175 6.21 16.86 -8.07
CA ALA A 175 5.85 16.14 -6.85
C ALA A 175 4.55 16.69 -6.23
N ARG A 176 4.37 18.01 -6.19
CA ARG A 176 3.11 18.64 -5.75
C ARG A 176 1.93 18.26 -6.65
N GLY A 177 2.15 18.26 -7.97
CA GLY A 177 1.14 17.83 -8.94
C GLY A 177 0.73 16.37 -8.73
N TYR A 178 1.72 15.48 -8.55
CA TYR A 178 1.45 14.07 -8.27
C TYR A 178 0.62 13.89 -6.98
N ILE A 179 0.98 14.57 -5.88
CA ILE A 179 0.23 14.52 -4.62
C ILE A 179 -1.20 15.03 -4.82
N ALA A 180 -1.39 16.10 -5.62
CA ALA A 180 -2.70 16.65 -5.89
C ALA A 180 -3.60 15.65 -6.67
N GLU A 181 -3.05 14.96 -7.67
CA GLU A 181 -3.79 13.92 -8.40
C GLU A 181 -4.07 12.69 -7.53
N LEU A 182 -3.11 12.29 -6.70
CA LEU A 182 -3.31 11.21 -5.73
C LEU A 182 -4.46 11.53 -4.75
N LYS A 183 -4.53 12.76 -4.24
CA LYS A 183 -5.64 13.23 -3.40
C LYS A 183 -6.98 13.16 -4.14
N LYS A 184 -7.05 13.54 -5.40
CA LYS A 184 -8.27 13.41 -6.21
C LYS A 184 -8.71 11.95 -6.34
N LEU A 185 -7.77 11.05 -6.64
CA LEU A 185 -8.03 9.62 -6.74
C LEU A 185 -8.56 9.03 -5.42
N ILE A 186 -7.95 9.40 -4.30
CA ILE A 186 -8.39 8.99 -2.95
C ILE A 186 -9.85 9.43 -2.70
N ALA A 187 -10.17 10.70 -2.99
CA ALA A 187 -11.52 11.23 -2.84
C ALA A 187 -12.53 10.53 -3.78
N GLN A 188 -12.15 10.22 -5.02
CA GLN A 188 -12.99 9.48 -5.98
C GLN A 188 -13.29 8.05 -5.51
N ASN A 189 -12.41 7.44 -4.72
CA ASN A 189 -12.64 6.13 -4.09
C ASN A 189 -13.42 6.23 -2.75
N GLY A 190 -13.95 7.40 -2.40
CA GLY A 190 -14.82 7.59 -1.24
C GLY A 190 -14.10 7.77 0.09
N PHE A 191 -12.77 7.94 0.09
CA PHE A 191 -12.01 8.20 1.32
C PHE A 191 -11.99 9.69 1.67
N THR A 192 -12.07 9.99 2.96
CA THR A 192 -11.92 11.35 3.46
C THR A 192 -10.44 11.72 3.51
N LEU A 193 -10.08 12.80 2.82
CA LEU A 193 -8.74 13.37 2.88
C LEU A 193 -8.52 14.04 4.25
N LEU A 194 -7.39 13.77 4.85
CA LEU A 194 -6.94 14.44 6.06
C LEU A 194 -5.82 15.43 5.66
N SER A 195 -6.05 16.69 5.93
CA SER A 195 -5.16 17.81 5.57
C SER A 195 -4.02 17.98 6.57
#